data_e3b95c35e9e125562885eba435b05cfb
#
_entry.id   e3b95c35e9e125562885eba435b05cfb
#
_cell.length_a   1.000
_cell.length_b   1.000
_cell.length_c   1.000
_cell.angle_alpha   90.00
_cell.angle_beta   90.00
_cell.angle_gamma   90.00
#
_symmetry.space_group_name_H-M   'P 1'
#
loop_
_entity.id
_entity.type
_entity.pdbx_description
1 polymer ?
#
loop_
_entity_poly.entity_id
_entity_poly.type
_entity_poly.pdbx_seq_one_letter_code
_entity_poly.pdbx_strand_id
1 'polypeptide(L)'
;MKKLHYFAIIIIAMLLTIVACSKIDDEDLNPVLEFVVIPDANFEKELVLQGIDSDGIVNQKILKSDAEKVEKLSLYSKGISSLTGIESFSNLKRLYADANSLKTIDLSSNVLLDTISLTSNNLTKIEGLERAKNLTWLSLSWNYFTEFTLDNDNVKNFLMDHNDLVSLEIKNAPKLESATLNINKISSLDFSNSLLLKTLIFSANRVKTIDLSNNVNLEYIYCSSNLFTEFDISKLPNLIDVRVDRNPTLNCIKIAPGQQIPTLKLSDYQTANINCN
;
A
#
# COMPACT_ATOMS: atom_id res chain seq x y z
N MET A 1 40.61 79.72 27.51
CA MET A 1 39.49 78.99 28.20
C MET A 1 38.51 78.32 27.22
N LYS A 2 38.57 78.44 25.92
CA LYS A 2 37.65 77.80 24.96
C LYS A 2 38.07 76.41 24.42
N LYS A 3 39.29 75.98 24.64
CA LYS A 3 39.85 74.71 24.15
C LYS A 3 39.64 73.53 25.16
N LEU A 4 39.36 73.83 26.42
CA LEU A 4 39.26 72.82 27.46
C LEU A 4 37.87 72.22 27.53
N HIS A 5 36.82 72.91 27.02
CA HIS A 5 35.42 72.41 27.02
C HIS A 5 35.14 71.43 25.89
N TYR A 6 35.92 71.51 24.77
CA TYR A 6 35.72 70.54 23.67
C TYR A 6 36.30 69.14 23.97
N PHE A 7 37.35 69.09 24.83
CA PHE A 7 37.92 67.79 25.22
C PHE A 7 37.02 67.00 26.22
N ALA A 8 36.29 67.71 27.06
CA ALA A 8 35.40 67.11 28.05
C ALA A 8 34.13 66.56 27.36
N ILE A 9 33.61 67.15 26.26
CA ILE A 9 32.42 66.71 25.54
C ILE A 9 32.74 65.51 24.67
N ILE A 10 33.98 65.36 24.13
CA ILE A 10 34.36 64.20 23.33
C ILE A 10 34.61 62.97 24.21
N ILE A 11 35.05 63.13 25.45
CA ILE A 11 35.22 61.99 26.39
C ILE A 11 33.88 61.51 26.92
N ILE A 12 32.92 62.40 27.11
CA ILE A 12 31.54 61.97 27.55
C ILE A 12 30.79 61.32 26.39
N ALA A 13 31.01 61.73 25.12
CA ALA A 13 30.41 61.07 23.97
C ALA A 13 31.03 59.68 23.66
N MET A 14 32.28 59.45 24.08
CA MET A 14 32.95 58.14 23.89
C MET A 14 32.69 57.12 25.00
N LEU A 15 32.16 57.56 26.15
CA LEU A 15 31.76 56.68 27.25
C LEU A 15 30.30 56.19 27.16
N LEU A 16 29.49 56.73 26.23
CA LEU A 16 28.07 56.35 26.03
C LEU A 16 27.89 55.31 24.92
N THR A 17 28.97 54.82 24.27
CA THR A 17 28.90 53.83 23.22
C THR A 17 29.33 52.41 23.64
N ILE A 18 29.62 52.17 24.94
CA ILE A 18 30.08 50.85 25.42
C ILE A 18 29.02 50.11 26.27
N VAL A 19 27.78 50.61 26.33
CA VAL A 19 26.69 49.94 27.08
C VAL A 19 25.54 49.49 26.14
N ALA A 20 25.87 49.18 24.91
CA ALA A 20 24.88 48.61 24.00
C ALA A 20 25.41 47.33 23.34
N CYS A 21 26.03 46.46 24.14
CA CYS A 21 26.32 45.11 23.67
C CYS A 21 26.44 44.18 24.86
N SER A 22 25.29 43.76 25.39
CA SER A 22 25.12 42.49 26.10
C SER A 22 23.72 42.41 26.65
N LYS A 23 22.79 42.04 25.87
CA LYS A 23 21.73 41.06 26.18
C LYS A 23 21.33 40.51 24.84
N ILE A 24 22.14 39.62 24.30
CA ILE A 24 21.55 38.46 23.68
C ILE A 24 20.94 37.75 24.90
N ASP A 25 19.68 37.99 25.15
CA ASP A 25 18.88 37.04 25.91
C ASP A 25 19.10 35.74 25.14
N ASP A 26 19.83 34.79 25.72
CA ASP A 26 19.65 33.40 25.46
C ASP A 26 18.13 33.16 25.75
N GLU A 27 17.27 33.48 24.75
CA GLU A 27 16.00 32.79 24.70
C GLU A 27 16.41 31.34 24.76
N ASP A 28 16.16 30.73 25.91
CA ASP A 28 16.13 29.30 26.09
C ASP A 28 15.35 28.77 24.89
N LEU A 29 16.07 28.30 23.86
CA LEU A 29 15.53 27.55 22.74
C LEU A 29 15.11 26.19 23.33
N ASN A 30 14.16 26.25 24.27
CA ASN A 30 13.43 25.06 24.68
C ASN A 30 12.74 24.59 23.39
N PRO A 31 13.15 23.47 22.81
CA PRO A 31 12.56 23.01 21.56
C PRO A 31 11.05 22.95 21.74
N VAL A 32 10.30 23.67 20.92
CA VAL A 32 8.84 23.59 20.94
C VAL A 32 8.49 22.14 20.65
N LEU A 33 7.96 21.45 21.68
CA LEU A 33 7.54 20.05 21.55
C LEU A 33 6.27 20.02 20.69
N GLU A 34 6.39 19.48 19.47
CA GLU A 34 5.24 19.23 18.60
C GLU A 34 4.64 17.86 18.93
N PHE A 35 3.32 17.84 19.11
CA PHE A 35 2.59 16.61 19.36
C PHE A 35 1.69 16.24 18.18
N VAL A 36 1.55 14.94 17.95
CA VAL A 36 0.61 14.31 17.04
C VAL A 36 -0.55 13.75 17.84
N VAL A 37 -1.77 14.01 17.40
CA VAL A 37 -2.98 13.47 18.03
C VAL A 37 -3.21 12.03 17.58
N ILE A 38 -3.36 11.12 18.53
CA ILE A 38 -3.64 9.68 18.32
C ILE A 38 -4.95 9.34 19.04
N PRO A 39 -6.11 9.54 18.41
CA PRO A 39 -7.41 9.42 19.10
C PRO A 39 -7.81 7.97 19.41
N ASP A 40 -7.27 6.98 18.69
CA ASP A 40 -7.53 5.57 18.96
C ASP A 40 -6.63 5.07 20.08
N ALA A 41 -7.23 4.80 21.25
CA ALA A 41 -6.50 4.40 22.44
C ALA A 41 -5.76 3.06 22.29
N ASN A 42 -6.23 2.17 21.41
CA ASN A 42 -5.54 0.90 21.14
C ASN A 42 -4.31 1.14 20.26
N PHE A 43 -4.39 2.08 19.32
CA PHE A 43 -3.24 2.47 18.51
C PHE A 43 -2.15 3.09 19.41
N GLU A 44 -2.50 4.10 20.21
CA GLU A 44 -1.56 4.73 21.11
C GLU A 44 -0.96 3.74 22.12
N LYS A 45 -1.80 2.87 22.72
CA LYS A 45 -1.32 1.81 23.62
C LYS A 45 -0.25 0.94 22.98
N GLU A 46 -0.41 0.61 21.71
CA GLU A 46 0.62 -0.17 20.99
C GLU A 46 1.89 0.64 20.74
N LEU A 47 1.79 1.95 20.50
CA LEU A 47 2.96 2.82 20.41
C LEU A 47 3.73 2.87 21.72
N VAL A 48 3.03 2.96 22.86
CA VAL A 48 3.62 2.88 24.20
C VAL A 48 4.29 1.51 24.42
N LEU A 49 3.58 0.41 24.14
CA LEU A 49 4.10 -0.95 24.37
C LEU A 49 5.33 -1.27 23.50
N GLN A 50 5.44 -0.66 22.32
CA GLN A 50 6.60 -0.82 21.43
C GLN A 50 7.74 0.16 21.78
N GLY A 51 7.57 1.02 22.80
CA GLY A 51 8.54 2.03 23.19
C GLY A 51 8.73 3.14 22.15
N ILE A 52 7.73 3.33 21.28
CA ILE A 52 7.71 4.40 20.26
C ILE A 52 7.30 5.70 20.94
N ASP A 53 6.25 5.66 21.75
CA ASP A 53 5.79 6.79 22.54
C ASP A 53 6.68 6.93 23.79
N SER A 54 7.56 7.92 23.78
CA SER A 54 8.60 8.09 24.79
C SER A 54 8.08 8.58 26.15
N ASP A 55 6.88 9.16 26.22
CA ASP A 55 6.29 9.56 27.52
C ASP A 55 5.67 8.36 28.26
N GLY A 56 5.42 7.24 27.57
CA GLY A 56 4.93 6.00 28.15
C GLY A 56 3.50 6.05 28.66
N ILE A 57 2.71 7.06 28.26
CA ILE A 57 1.36 7.32 28.79
C ILE A 57 0.35 7.34 27.65
N VAL A 58 -0.74 6.57 27.79
CA VAL A 58 -1.88 6.65 26.86
C VAL A 58 -2.68 7.92 27.17
N ASN A 59 -2.46 8.98 26.37
CA ASN A 59 -2.98 10.33 26.62
C ASN A 59 -3.48 11.04 25.35
N GLN A 60 -3.72 10.27 24.26
CA GLN A 60 -4.20 10.67 22.94
C GLN A 60 -3.20 11.53 22.14
N LYS A 61 -1.93 11.43 22.44
CA LYS A 61 -0.89 12.14 21.68
C LYS A 61 0.47 11.46 21.79
N ILE A 62 1.32 11.68 20.81
CA ILE A 62 2.72 11.27 20.76
C ILE A 62 3.57 12.45 20.36
N LEU A 63 4.83 12.51 20.78
CA LEU A 63 5.78 13.48 20.23
C LEU A 63 5.98 13.22 18.73
N LYS A 64 5.89 14.27 17.94
CA LYS A 64 6.15 14.18 16.49
C LYS A 64 7.54 13.62 16.19
N SER A 65 8.53 14.02 16.97
CA SER A 65 9.90 13.50 16.87
C SER A 65 10.02 12.01 17.16
N ASP A 66 9.07 11.40 17.88
CA ASP A 66 9.03 9.96 18.08
C ASP A 66 8.36 9.26 16.91
N ALA A 67 7.26 9.80 16.39
CA ALA A 67 6.59 9.29 15.20
C ALA A 67 7.54 9.30 13.97
N GLU A 68 8.32 10.35 13.79
CA GLU A 68 9.28 10.51 12.70
C GLU A 68 10.44 9.50 12.72
N LYS A 69 10.76 8.87 13.85
CA LYS A 69 11.82 7.84 13.95
C LYS A 69 11.38 6.47 13.45
N VAL A 70 10.08 6.27 13.27
CA VAL A 70 9.51 4.93 13.01
C VAL A 70 9.64 4.58 11.53
N GLU A 71 10.37 3.51 11.23
CA GLU A 71 10.46 2.93 9.88
C GLU A 71 9.55 1.71 9.68
N LYS A 72 9.13 1.07 10.76
CA LYS A 72 8.25 -0.11 10.74
C LYS A 72 7.24 -0.04 11.85
N LEU A 73 5.97 -0.27 11.51
CA LEU A 73 4.88 -0.32 12.45
C LEU A 73 4.18 -1.69 12.38
N SER A 74 4.12 -2.37 13.52
CA SER A 74 3.54 -3.72 13.63
C SER A 74 2.36 -3.69 14.59
N LEU A 75 1.13 -3.71 14.05
CA LEU A 75 -0.13 -3.50 14.76
C LEU A 75 -1.10 -4.67 14.59
N TYR A 76 -0.58 -5.89 14.38
CA TYR A 76 -1.40 -7.08 14.13
C TYR A 76 -2.34 -7.38 15.30
N SER A 77 -3.66 -7.47 15.03
CA SER A 77 -4.70 -7.94 15.97
C SER A 77 -4.75 -7.15 17.28
N LYS A 78 -4.81 -5.82 17.18
CA LYS A 78 -4.80 -4.91 18.34
C LYS A 78 -6.16 -4.25 18.61
N GLY A 79 -7.19 -4.55 17.78
CA GLY A 79 -8.53 -3.96 17.93
C GLY A 79 -8.56 -2.47 17.56
N ILE A 80 -7.64 -2.02 16.72
CA ILE A 80 -7.52 -0.63 16.27
C ILE A 80 -8.62 -0.34 15.26
N SER A 81 -9.30 0.78 15.43
CA SER A 81 -10.37 1.26 14.54
C SER A 81 -9.96 2.45 13.68
N SER A 82 -8.91 3.16 14.07
CA SER A 82 -8.37 4.31 13.36
C SER A 82 -6.86 4.40 13.50
N LEU A 83 -6.19 4.74 12.41
CA LEU A 83 -4.77 5.09 12.41
C LEU A 83 -4.57 6.61 12.21
N THR A 84 -5.54 7.44 12.62
CA THR A 84 -5.36 8.90 12.63
C THR A 84 -4.09 9.26 13.40
N GLY A 85 -3.26 10.13 12.83
CA GLY A 85 -1.92 10.45 13.32
C GLY A 85 -0.80 9.74 12.54
N ILE A 86 -1.13 8.71 11.73
CA ILE A 86 -0.14 7.98 10.92
C ILE A 86 0.55 8.88 9.88
N GLU A 87 -0.08 9.97 9.49
CA GLU A 87 0.46 10.97 8.57
C GLU A 87 1.76 11.61 9.06
N SER A 88 2.01 11.57 10.38
CA SER A 88 3.23 12.11 11.00
C SER A 88 4.39 11.10 11.05
N PHE A 89 4.15 9.84 10.71
CA PHE A 89 5.17 8.81 10.61
C PHE A 89 5.89 8.90 9.26
N SER A 90 6.58 10.03 9.02
CA SER A 90 7.14 10.41 7.73
C SER A 90 8.22 9.47 7.19
N ASN A 91 8.90 8.72 8.08
CA ASN A 91 9.93 7.74 7.71
C ASN A 91 9.41 6.29 7.63
N LEU A 92 8.06 6.11 7.72
CA LEU A 92 7.46 4.79 7.70
C LEU A 92 7.65 4.10 6.32
N LYS A 93 8.30 2.95 6.34
CA LYS A 93 8.57 2.10 5.17
C LYS A 93 7.66 0.87 5.15
N ARG A 94 7.32 0.31 6.31
CA ARG A 94 6.54 -0.92 6.42
C ARG A 94 5.41 -0.78 7.43
N LEU A 95 4.18 -0.95 6.95
CA LEU A 95 2.96 -0.94 7.76
C LEU A 95 2.33 -2.33 7.76
N TYR A 96 2.19 -2.94 8.93
CA TYR A 96 1.46 -4.17 9.18
C TYR A 96 0.37 -3.90 10.20
N ALA A 97 -0.88 -3.77 9.73
CA ALA A 97 -2.04 -3.52 10.60
C ALA A 97 -3.18 -4.52 10.30
N ASP A 98 -2.80 -5.77 10.06
CA ASP A 98 -3.74 -6.86 9.78
C ASP A 98 -4.59 -7.19 11.02
N ALA A 99 -5.78 -7.76 10.79
CA ALA A 99 -6.72 -8.21 11.80
C ALA A 99 -7.12 -7.10 12.80
N ASN A 100 -7.50 -5.94 12.26
CA ASN A 100 -8.02 -4.79 13.01
C ASN A 100 -9.45 -4.43 12.55
N SER A 101 -9.93 -3.24 12.87
CA SER A 101 -11.29 -2.79 12.53
C SER A 101 -11.30 -1.50 11.71
N LEU A 102 -10.23 -1.26 10.93
CA LEU A 102 -10.05 -0.06 10.11
C LEU A 102 -11.13 -0.01 9.02
N LYS A 103 -11.78 1.16 8.86
CA LYS A 103 -12.80 1.38 7.81
C LYS A 103 -12.25 2.14 6.61
N THR A 104 -11.37 3.08 6.88
CA THR A 104 -10.66 3.90 5.90
C THR A 104 -9.23 4.15 6.40
N ILE A 105 -8.33 4.47 5.48
CA ILE A 105 -6.99 4.93 5.82
C ILE A 105 -6.49 5.89 4.73
N ASP A 106 -5.84 6.97 5.15
CA ASP A 106 -5.11 7.88 4.26
C ASP A 106 -3.61 7.76 4.52
N LEU A 107 -2.88 7.33 3.51
CA LEU A 107 -1.43 7.14 3.52
C LEU A 107 -0.70 8.18 2.64
N SER A 108 -1.39 9.26 2.27
CA SER A 108 -0.86 10.28 1.35
C SER A 108 0.43 10.95 1.83
N SER A 109 0.68 10.96 3.14
CA SER A 109 1.90 11.50 3.75
C SER A 109 3.01 10.46 3.93
N ASN A 110 2.69 9.15 3.86
CA ASN A 110 3.64 8.07 4.11
C ASN A 110 4.33 7.61 2.81
N VAL A 111 4.97 8.55 2.13
CA VAL A 111 5.51 8.39 0.77
C VAL A 111 6.67 7.40 0.65
N LEU A 112 7.28 7.00 1.78
CA LEU A 112 8.40 6.06 1.83
C LEU A 112 7.96 4.59 1.95
N LEU A 113 6.65 4.32 2.05
CA LEU A 113 6.13 2.96 2.18
C LEU A 113 6.58 2.06 1.02
N ASP A 114 7.16 0.92 1.36
CA ASP A 114 7.53 -0.18 0.47
C ASP A 114 6.63 -1.41 0.64
N THR A 115 6.03 -1.56 1.84
CA THR A 115 5.20 -2.69 2.22
C THR A 115 3.98 -2.21 3.00
N ILE A 116 2.79 -2.61 2.54
CA ILE A 116 1.51 -2.36 3.22
C ILE A 116 0.77 -3.68 3.36
N SER A 117 0.44 -4.07 4.60
CA SER A 117 -0.43 -5.19 4.92
C SER A 117 -1.56 -4.73 5.83
N LEU A 118 -2.79 -4.80 5.30
CA LEU A 118 -4.04 -4.37 5.94
C LEU A 118 -5.11 -5.47 5.82
N THR A 119 -4.67 -6.72 5.74
CA THR A 119 -5.53 -7.89 5.61
C THR A 119 -6.46 -8.01 6.81
N SER A 120 -7.70 -8.47 6.59
CA SER A 120 -8.70 -8.69 7.65
C SER A 120 -8.99 -7.42 8.44
N ASN A 121 -9.51 -6.43 7.75
CA ASN A 121 -10.04 -5.18 8.29
C ASN A 121 -11.47 -4.94 7.77
N ASN A 122 -12.00 -3.74 7.98
CA ASN A 122 -13.31 -3.32 7.48
C ASN A 122 -13.18 -2.26 6.38
N LEU A 123 -12.06 -2.27 5.64
CA LEU A 123 -11.74 -1.21 4.69
C LEU A 123 -12.69 -1.22 3.49
N THR A 124 -13.18 -0.04 3.18
CA THR A 124 -13.89 0.27 1.93
C THR A 124 -13.14 1.27 1.07
N LYS A 125 -12.14 1.96 1.65
CA LYS A 125 -11.34 2.99 0.98
C LYS A 125 -9.93 3.06 1.56
N ILE A 126 -8.96 3.31 0.68
CA ILE A 126 -7.58 3.66 1.00
C ILE A 126 -7.14 4.77 0.07
N GLU A 127 -6.39 5.74 0.58
CA GLU A 127 -5.87 6.87 -0.18
C GLU A 127 -4.34 6.93 -0.12
N GLY A 128 -3.72 7.60 -1.09
CA GLY A 128 -2.31 7.94 -1.10
C GLY A 128 -1.37 6.85 -1.65
N LEU A 129 -1.88 5.73 -2.15
CA LEU A 129 -1.04 4.64 -2.69
C LEU A 129 -0.20 5.09 -3.89
N GLU A 130 -0.71 6.01 -4.70
CA GLU A 130 -0.02 6.57 -5.86
C GLU A 130 1.21 7.41 -5.48
N ARG A 131 1.31 7.84 -4.22
CA ARG A 131 2.44 8.60 -3.68
C ARG A 131 3.57 7.71 -3.16
N ALA A 132 3.26 6.49 -2.77
CA ALA A 132 4.23 5.53 -2.24
C ALA A 132 5.08 4.92 -3.38
N LYS A 133 6.06 5.67 -3.86
CA LYS A 133 6.86 5.29 -5.04
C LYS A 133 7.82 4.11 -4.82
N ASN A 134 7.94 3.64 -3.58
CA ASN A 134 8.73 2.45 -3.25
C ASN A 134 7.86 1.22 -3.02
N LEU A 135 6.52 1.34 -3.12
CA LEU A 135 5.58 0.29 -2.77
C LEU A 135 5.72 -0.92 -3.71
N THR A 136 6.12 -2.05 -3.14
CA THR A 136 6.29 -3.32 -3.87
C THR A 136 5.30 -4.39 -3.43
N TRP A 137 4.80 -4.30 -2.20
CA TRP A 137 3.87 -5.26 -1.61
C TRP A 137 2.64 -4.55 -1.06
N LEU A 138 1.46 -4.91 -1.60
CA LEU A 138 0.17 -4.39 -1.17
C LEU A 138 -0.78 -5.54 -0.90
N SER A 139 -1.16 -5.73 0.38
CA SER A 139 -2.14 -6.72 0.80
C SER A 139 -3.36 -6.05 1.43
N LEU A 140 -4.51 -6.21 0.78
CA LEU A 140 -5.83 -5.69 1.16
C LEU A 140 -6.88 -6.80 1.23
N SER A 141 -6.47 -8.07 1.31
CA SER A 141 -7.37 -9.22 1.37
C SER A 141 -8.25 -9.18 2.62
N TRP A 142 -9.46 -9.81 2.55
CA TRP A 142 -10.40 -9.85 3.65
C TRP A 142 -10.82 -8.46 4.13
N ASN A 143 -11.36 -7.66 3.22
CA ASN A 143 -11.93 -6.34 3.44
C ASN A 143 -13.28 -6.20 2.73
N TYR A 144 -13.80 -5.00 2.57
CA TYR A 144 -15.12 -4.72 1.99
C TYR A 144 -15.04 -3.78 0.77
N PHE A 145 -13.96 -3.83 0.02
CA PHE A 145 -13.84 -3.04 -1.21
C PHE A 145 -14.84 -3.55 -2.26
N THR A 146 -15.63 -2.64 -2.84
CA THR A 146 -16.54 -2.93 -3.95
C THR A 146 -15.96 -2.52 -5.30
N GLU A 147 -15.04 -1.57 -5.29
CA GLU A 147 -14.26 -1.10 -6.43
C GLU A 147 -12.85 -0.77 -5.99
N PHE A 148 -11.90 -0.88 -6.90
CA PHE A 148 -10.51 -0.52 -6.64
C PHE A 148 -9.80 -0.14 -7.92
N THR A 149 -8.94 0.89 -7.85
CA THR A 149 -8.00 1.25 -8.92
C THR A 149 -6.58 1.10 -8.43
N LEU A 150 -5.80 0.23 -9.06
CA LEU A 150 -4.37 0.12 -8.81
C LEU A 150 -3.62 1.08 -9.74
N ASP A 151 -3.15 2.19 -9.18
CA ASP A 151 -2.35 3.20 -9.86
C ASP A 151 -1.01 3.38 -9.15
N ASN A 152 -0.12 2.40 -9.30
CA ASN A 152 1.22 2.46 -8.72
C ASN A 152 2.20 1.64 -9.57
N ASP A 153 3.18 2.31 -10.15
CA ASP A 153 4.13 1.76 -11.11
C ASP A 153 5.21 0.83 -10.52
N ASN A 154 5.25 0.67 -9.20
CA ASN A 154 6.26 -0.13 -8.52
C ASN A 154 5.72 -1.39 -7.83
N VAL A 155 4.40 -1.51 -7.67
CA VAL A 155 3.78 -2.68 -7.05
C VAL A 155 4.13 -3.94 -7.86
N LYS A 156 4.66 -4.94 -7.15
CA LYS A 156 4.99 -6.26 -7.67
C LYS A 156 4.01 -7.33 -7.21
N ASN A 157 3.54 -7.22 -5.98
CA ASN A 157 2.61 -8.17 -5.37
C ASN A 157 1.36 -7.44 -4.90
N PHE A 158 0.22 -7.84 -5.43
CA PHE A 158 -1.08 -7.26 -5.16
C PHE A 158 -2.07 -8.33 -4.72
N LEU A 159 -2.54 -8.26 -3.46
CA LEU A 159 -3.42 -9.23 -2.86
C LEU A 159 -4.73 -8.56 -2.44
N MET A 160 -5.84 -8.99 -3.04
CA MET A 160 -7.20 -8.50 -2.77
C MET A 160 -8.24 -9.62 -2.71
N ASP A 161 -7.82 -10.81 -2.24
CA ASP A 161 -8.74 -11.92 -2.04
C ASP A 161 -9.82 -11.59 -1.02
N HIS A 162 -11.00 -12.21 -1.14
CA HIS A 162 -12.09 -12.07 -0.17
C HIS A 162 -12.47 -10.60 0.06
N ASN A 163 -12.88 -9.93 -1.01
CA ASN A 163 -13.53 -8.62 -1.00
C ASN A 163 -14.88 -8.71 -1.71
N ASP A 164 -15.53 -7.57 -1.92
CA ASP A 164 -16.79 -7.47 -2.65
C ASP A 164 -16.61 -6.84 -4.03
N LEU A 165 -15.40 -6.89 -4.60
CA LEU A 165 -15.04 -6.19 -5.83
C LEU A 165 -15.95 -6.57 -7.00
N VAL A 166 -16.65 -5.60 -7.53
CA VAL A 166 -17.40 -5.67 -8.80
C VAL A 166 -16.54 -5.11 -9.94
N SER A 167 -15.74 -4.08 -9.64
CA SER A 167 -14.84 -3.39 -10.57
C SER A 167 -13.42 -3.35 -10.02
N LEU A 168 -12.46 -3.73 -10.87
CA LEU A 168 -11.03 -3.56 -10.64
C LEU A 168 -10.39 -2.95 -11.88
N GLU A 169 -9.76 -1.80 -11.72
CA GLU A 169 -8.97 -1.15 -12.77
C GLU A 169 -7.47 -1.27 -12.44
N ILE A 170 -6.70 -1.85 -13.36
CA ILE A 170 -5.23 -1.83 -13.32
C ILE A 170 -4.76 -0.69 -14.22
N LYS A 171 -4.79 0.53 -13.67
CA LYS A 171 -4.51 1.75 -14.44
C LYS A 171 -3.02 1.88 -14.76
N ASN A 172 -2.16 1.60 -13.77
CA ASN A 172 -0.72 1.67 -13.94
C ASN A 172 -0.01 0.72 -12.97
N ALA A 173 0.38 -0.48 -13.45
CA ALA A 173 1.14 -1.45 -12.68
C ALA A 173 2.09 -2.27 -13.59
N PRO A 174 3.06 -1.63 -14.28
CA PRO A 174 3.92 -2.31 -15.25
C PRO A 174 4.89 -3.32 -14.60
N LYS A 175 5.18 -3.20 -13.30
CA LYS A 175 6.07 -4.11 -12.56
C LYS A 175 5.33 -5.22 -11.82
N LEU A 176 4.02 -5.36 -12.03
CA LEU A 176 3.22 -6.38 -11.35
C LEU A 176 3.67 -7.77 -11.78
N GLU A 177 4.10 -8.55 -10.80
CA GLU A 177 4.55 -9.94 -10.97
C GLU A 177 3.50 -10.94 -10.46
N SER A 178 2.71 -10.57 -9.45
CA SER A 178 1.69 -11.43 -8.85
C SER A 178 0.44 -10.66 -8.47
N ALA A 179 -0.73 -11.16 -8.87
CA ALA A 179 -2.05 -10.67 -8.45
C ALA A 179 -2.92 -11.82 -7.93
N THR A 180 -3.50 -11.66 -6.73
CA THR A 180 -4.48 -12.58 -6.17
C THR A 180 -5.78 -11.86 -5.86
N LEU A 181 -6.89 -12.36 -6.42
CA LEU A 181 -8.20 -11.71 -6.47
C LEU A 181 -9.32 -12.71 -6.20
N ASN A 182 -9.03 -13.84 -5.52
CA ASN A 182 -10.02 -14.89 -5.28
C ASN A 182 -11.21 -14.37 -4.48
N ILE A 183 -12.37 -15.00 -4.74
CA ILE A 183 -13.59 -14.75 -3.95
C ILE A 183 -13.92 -13.26 -3.94
N ASN A 184 -14.29 -12.80 -5.14
CA ASN A 184 -14.80 -11.46 -5.42
C ASN A 184 -16.03 -11.57 -6.35
N LYS A 185 -16.50 -10.45 -6.90
CA LYS A 185 -17.65 -10.37 -7.82
C LYS A 185 -17.23 -9.79 -9.19
N ILE A 186 -15.93 -9.87 -9.53
CA ILE A 186 -15.33 -9.25 -10.71
C ILE A 186 -15.85 -9.93 -11.97
N SER A 187 -16.31 -9.14 -12.94
CA SER A 187 -16.84 -9.64 -14.23
C SER A 187 -15.89 -9.42 -15.40
N SER A 188 -14.94 -8.51 -15.29
CA SER A 188 -13.91 -8.21 -16.30
C SER A 188 -12.59 -7.87 -15.65
N LEU A 189 -11.49 -8.27 -16.28
CA LEU A 189 -10.13 -7.99 -15.87
C LEU A 189 -9.31 -7.61 -17.10
N ASP A 190 -8.45 -6.61 -16.96
CA ASP A 190 -7.47 -6.22 -17.97
C ASP A 190 -6.09 -6.10 -17.34
N PHE A 191 -5.17 -6.99 -17.73
CA PHE A 191 -3.77 -7.00 -17.35
C PHE A 191 -2.84 -6.76 -18.54
N SER A 192 -3.36 -6.22 -19.65
CA SER A 192 -2.63 -6.05 -20.92
C SER A 192 -1.33 -5.24 -20.76
N ASN A 193 -1.26 -4.34 -19.77
CA ASN A 193 -0.10 -3.51 -19.48
C ASN A 193 0.83 -4.11 -18.40
N SER A 194 0.47 -5.24 -17.78
CA SER A 194 1.27 -5.91 -16.74
C SER A 194 2.13 -7.02 -17.35
N LEU A 195 3.11 -6.63 -18.14
CA LEU A 195 3.90 -7.57 -18.96
C LEU A 195 4.83 -8.49 -18.16
N LEU A 196 5.09 -8.18 -16.89
CA LEU A 196 5.93 -9.00 -16.00
C LEU A 196 5.12 -10.00 -15.16
N LEU A 197 3.80 -10.08 -15.39
CA LEU A 197 2.91 -10.93 -14.61
C LEU A 197 3.25 -12.42 -14.79
N LYS A 198 3.52 -13.10 -13.66
CA LYS A 198 3.84 -14.52 -13.56
C LYS A 198 2.73 -15.32 -12.90
N THR A 199 2.06 -14.70 -11.93
CA THR A 199 1.02 -15.35 -11.14
C THR A 199 -0.27 -14.53 -11.20
N LEU A 200 -1.35 -15.15 -11.70
CA LEU A 200 -2.69 -14.54 -11.74
C LEU A 200 -3.71 -15.51 -11.15
N ILE A 201 -4.23 -15.18 -9.97
CA ILE A 201 -5.14 -16.02 -9.20
C ILE A 201 -6.44 -15.25 -8.96
N PHE A 202 -7.55 -15.70 -9.57
CA PHE A 202 -8.85 -15.02 -9.50
C PHE A 202 -10.03 -16.00 -9.51
N SER A 203 -9.83 -17.14 -8.86
CA SER A 203 -10.91 -18.14 -8.72
C SER A 203 -12.10 -17.57 -7.94
N ALA A 204 -13.30 -18.14 -8.17
CA ALA A 204 -14.54 -17.72 -7.54
C ALA A 204 -14.87 -16.24 -7.80
N ASN A 205 -14.96 -15.88 -9.09
CA ASN A 205 -15.39 -14.60 -9.61
C ASN A 205 -16.51 -14.78 -10.66
N ARG A 206 -16.73 -13.77 -11.50
CA ARG A 206 -17.80 -13.77 -12.54
C ARG A 206 -17.25 -13.48 -13.93
N VAL A 207 -15.96 -13.72 -14.13
CA VAL A 207 -15.26 -13.41 -15.40
C VAL A 207 -15.76 -14.37 -16.50
N LYS A 208 -16.11 -13.80 -17.66
CA LYS A 208 -16.60 -14.55 -18.84
C LYS A 208 -15.53 -14.75 -19.88
N THR A 209 -14.67 -13.76 -20.05
CA THR A 209 -13.54 -13.76 -20.99
C THR A 209 -12.39 -12.97 -20.40
N ILE A 210 -11.17 -13.28 -20.79
CA ILE A 210 -9.97 -12.50 -20.47
C ILE A 210 -8.97 -12.65 -21.61
N ASP A 211 -8.37 -11.55 -22.03
CA ASP A 211 -7.24 -11.59 -22.96
C ASP A 211 -5.91 -11.52 -22.19
N LEU A 212 -5.16 -12.61 -22.22
CA LEU A 212 -3.85 -12.74 -21.60
C LEU A 212 -2.71 -12.79 -22.62
N SER A 213 -3.00 -12.50 -23.89
CA SER A 213 -2.06 -12.68 -25.00
C SER A 213 -0.75 -11.88 -24.85
N ASN A 214 -0.76 -10.79 -24.08
CA ASN A 214 0.43 -9.98 -23.77
C ASN A 214 1.19 -10.47 -22.53
N ASN A 215 0.59 -11.31 -21.70
CA ASN A 215 1.18 -11.75 -20.42
C ASN A 215 2.00 -13.03 -20.60
N VAL A 216 2.92 -13.03 -21.56
CA VAL A 216 3.70 -14.21 -21.97
C VAL A 216 4.59 -14.81 -20.89
N ASN A 217 4.81 -14.09 -19.77
CA ASN A 217 5.58 -14.54 -18.63
C ASN A 217 4.73 -15.31 -17.60
N LEU A 218 3.42 -15.51 -17.85
CA LEU A 218 2.56 -16.24 -16.93
C LEU A 218 3.00 -17.69 -16.76
N GLU A 219 3.15 -18.09 -15.52
CA GLU A 219 3.50 -19.42 -15.03
C GLU A 219 2.31 -20.08 -14.33
N TYR A 220 1.52 -19.29 -13.56
CA TYR A 220 0.44 -19.78 -12.71
C TYR A 220 -0.86 -19.02 -13.01
N ILE A 221 -1.91 -19.74 -13.41
CA ILE A 221 -3.24 -19.17 -13.63
C ILE A 221 -4.27 -20.01 -12.87
N TYR A 222 -4.88 -19.45 -11.81
CA TYR A 222 -5.98 -20.09 -11.07
C TYR A 222 -7.23 -19.28 -11.26
N CYS A 223 -8.13 -19.78 -12.10
CA CYS A 223 -9.38 -19.12 -12.48
C CYS A 223 -10.59 -20.07 -12.40
N SER A 224 -10.51 -21.08 -11.52
CA SER A 224 -11.62 -22.00 -11.27
C SER A 224 -12.86 -21.27 -10.75
N SER A 225 -14.05 -21.82 -10.98
CA SER A 225 -15.31 -21.24 -10.49
C SER A 225 -15.53 -19.80 -10.97
N ASN A 226 -15.45 -19.61 -12.28
CA ASN A 226 -15.82 -18.40 -13.00
C ASN A 226 -16.97 -18.71 -13.99
N LEU A 227 -17.23 -17.82 -14.92
CA LEU A 227 -18.29 -17.93 -15.93
C LEU A 227 -17.72 -17.95 -17.35
N PHE A 228 -16.51 -18.48 -17.52
CA PHE A 228 -15.86 -18.51 -18.83
C PHE A 228 -16.71 -19.19 -19.89
N THR A 229 -16.80 -18.56 -21.07
CA THR A 229 -17.36 -19.13 -22.29
C THR A 229 -16.27 -19.54 -23.27
N GLU A 230 -15.11 -18.92 -23.17
CA GLU A 230 -13.89 -19.20 -23.93
C GLU A 230 -12.66 -18.95 -23.07
N PHE A 231 -11.57 -19.66 -23.33
CA PHE A 231 -10.31 -19.45 -22.65
C PHE A 231 -9.16 -19.88 -23.54
N ASP A 232 -8.39 -18.89 -24.01
CA ASP A 232 -7.25 -19.09 -24.93
C ASP A 232 -5.93 -18.86 -24.18
N ILE A 233 -5.15 -19.92 -24.01
CA ILE A 233 -3.84 -19.89 -23.39
C ILE A 233 -2.72 -20.30 -24.39
N SER A 234 -3.04 -20.35 -25.67
CA SER A 234 -2.13 -20.82 -26.72
C SER A 234 -0.91 -19.91 -26.92
N LYS A 235 -0.97 -18.65 -26.45
CA LYS A 235 0.15 -17.69 -26.53
C LYS A 235 1.02 -17.64 -25.27
N LEU A 236 0.76 -18.52 -24.29
CA LEU A 236 1.43 -18.52 -22.99
C LEU A 236 2.41 -19.70 -22.85
N PRO A 237 3.68 -19.55 -23.30
CA PRO A 237 4.61 -20.67 -23.40
C PRO A 237 5.17 -21.15 -22.06
N ASN A 238 5.06 -20.35 -20.99
CA ASN A 238 5.73 -20.58 -19.73
C ASN A 238 4.84 -21.20 -18.64
N LEU A 239 3.60 -21.61 -18.98
CA LEU A 239 2.63 -22.11 -18.01
C LEU A 239 3.10 -23.39 -17.31
N ILE A 240 3.03 -23.40 -16.00
CA ILE A 240 3.39 -24.51 -15.11
C ILE A 240 2.14 -25.14 -14.47
N ASP A 241 1.22 -24.32 -13.91
CA ASP A 241 0.00 -24.79 -13.25
C ASP A 241 -1.18 -23.89 -13.67
N VAL A 242 -2.17 -24.49 -14.33
CA VAL A 242 -3.40 -23.84 -14.76
C VAL A 242 -4.58 -24.57 -14.13
N ARG A 243 -5.44 -23.86 -13.40
CA ARG A 243 -6.66 -24.38 -12.78
C ARG A 243 -7.85 -23.61 -13.29
N VAL A 244 -8.64 -24.25 -14.13
CA VAL A 244 -9.81 -23.65 -14.82
C VAL A 244 -11.06 -24.50 -14.66
N ASP A 245 -11.02 -25.47 -13.77
CA ASP A 245 -12.17 -26.31 -13.44
C ASP A 245 -13.36 -25.49 -12.92
N ARG A 246 -14.56 -26.08 -12.93
CA ARG A 246 -15.80 -25.45 -12.42
C ARG A 246 -16.17 -24.13 -13.15
N ASN A 247 -15.95 -24.09 -14.44
CA ASN A 247 -16.49 -23.06 -15.34
C ASN A 247 -17.58 -23.72 -16.19
N PRO A 248 -18.85 -23.61 -15.83
CA PRO A 248 -19.91 -24.50 -16.34
C PRO A 248 -20.20 -24.36 -17.83
N THR A 249 -19.86 -23.24 -18.43
CA THR A 249 -20.06 -22.95 -19.87
C THR A 249 -18.80 -23.13 -20.72
N LEU A 250 -17.66 -23.43 -20.09
CA LEU A 250 -16.38 -23.61 -20.78
C LEU A 250 -16.14 -25.11 -21.05
N ASN A 251 -16.28 -25.53 -22.29
CA ASN A 251 -16.05 -26.93 -22.71
C ASN A 251 -14.65 -27.15 -23.28
N CYS A 252 -14.04 -26.13 -23.89
CA CYS A 252 -12.77 -26.24 -24.55
C CYS A 252 -11.82 -25.12 -24.15
N ILE A 253 -10.61 -25.48 -23.75
CA ILE A 253 -9.52 -24.58 -23.47
C ILE A 253 -8.56 -24.61 -24.65
N LYS A 254 -8.34 -23.47 -25.31
CA LYS A 254 -7.47 -23.39 -26.46
C LYS A 254 -6.00 -23.36 -26.06
N ILE A 255 -5.25 -24.31 -26.60
CA ILE A 255 -3.80 -24.47 -26.41
C ILE A 255 -3.07 -24.39 -27.76
N ALA A 256 -1.76 -24.14 -27.72
CA ALA A 256 -0.91 -24.20 -28.93
C ALA A 256 -0.58 -25.65 -29.32
N PRO A 257 -0.24 -25.90 -30.59
CA PRO A 257 0.29 -27.19 -31.01
C PRO A 257 1.53 -27.57 -30.20
N GLY A 258 1.47 -28.75 -29.55
CA GLY A 258 2.59 -29.26 -28.75
C GLY A 258 2.81 -28.57 -27.40
N GLN A 259 1.96 -27.63 -27.00
CA GLN A 259 2.06 -26.97 -25.68
C GLN A 259 1.89 -27.99 -24.56
N GLN A 260 2.86 -28.04 -23.65
CA GLN A 260 2.85 -28.90 -22.46
C GLN A 260 2.67 -28.01 -21.23
N ILE A 261 1.65 -28.30 -20.43
CA ILE A 261 1.40 -27.63 -19.16
C ILE A 261 1.50 -28.69 -18.07
N PRO A 262 2.54 -28.66 -17.19
CA PRO A 262 2.79 -29.72 -16.20
C PRO A 262 1.57 -30.04 -15.33
N THR A 263 0.82 -29.01 -14.93
CA THR A 263 -0.43 -29.18 -14.19
C THR A 263 -1.56 -28.44 -14.91
N LEU A 264 -2.51 -29.13 -15.46
CA LEU A 264 -3.72 -28.56 -16.07
C LEU A 264 -4.95 -29.19 -15.40
N LYS A 265 -5.60 -28.44 -14.49
CA LYS A 265 -6.77 -28.90 -13.76
C LYS A 265 -8.04 -28.48 -14.48
N LEU A 266 -8.76 -29.47 -14.99
CA LEU A 266 -10.03 -29.36 -15.71
C LEU A 266 -11.15 -30.06 -14.94
N SER A 267 -12.41 -29.71 -15.24
CA SER A 267 -13.59 -30.54 -14.93
C SER A 267 -13.73 -31.65 -15.97
N ASP A 268 -14.46 -32.72 -15.63
CA ASP A 268 -14.65 -33.90 -16.50
C ASP A 268 -15.29 -33.59 -17.87
N TYR A 269 -16.03 -32.48 -17.97
CA TYR A 269 -16.68 -32.04 -19.22
C TYR A 269 -15.80 -31.09 -20.04
N GLN A 270 -14.62 -30.71 -19.54
CA GLN A 270 -13.70 -29.79 -20.21
C GLN A 270 -12.58 -30.55 -20.91
N THR A 271 -12.16 -30.02 -22.06
CA THR A 271 -10.99 -30.53 -22.80
C THR A 271 -10.05 -29.40 -23.16
N ALA A 272 -8.76 -29.71 -23.36
CA ALA A 272 -7.79 -28.78 -23.93
C ALA A 272 -7.48 -29.20 -25.37
N ASN A 273 -7.63 -28.27 -26.32
CA ASN A 273 -7.45 -28.58 -27.74
C ASN A 273 -6.93 -27.38 -28.52
N ILE A 274 -6.23 -27.64 -29.63
CA ILE A 274 -5.76 -26.61 -30.58
C ILE A 274 -6.90 -26.02 -31.41
N ASN A 275 -7.99 -26.78 -31.60
CA ASN A 275 -9.15 -26.44 -32.40
C ASN A 275 -10.41 -26.21 -31.53
N CYS A 276 -10.33 -25.36 -30.53
CA CYS A 276 -11.50 -24.87 -29.85
C CYS A 276 -12.27 -23.88 -30.75
N ASN A 277 -13.56 -24.13 -30.98
CA ASN A 277 -14.47 -23.25 -31.73
C ASN A 277 -15.26 -22.37 -30.76
#